data_af2c34171d6493d0db70347324c5c468
#
_entry.id   af2c34171d6493d0db70347324c5c468
#
_cell.length_a   1.000
_cell.length_b   1.000
_cell.length_c   1.000
_cell.angle_alpha   90.00
_cell.angle_beta   90.00
_cell.angle_gamma   90.00
#
_symmetry.space_group_name_H-M   'P 1'
#
loop_
_entity.id
_entity.type
_entity.pdbx_description
1 polymer ?
#
loop_
_entity_poly.entity_id
_entity_poly.type
_entity_poly.pdbx_seq_one_letter_code
_entity_poly.pdbx_strand_id
1 'polypeptide(L)'
;MNKILLSLTLLLPLILGAETFNYGFCPEDVTEENANAHGSGKNNDLEVMIRLSPAEMPQVAALKGSKITGVRAKLRTMVERKASIIARIGSLDAESIKKDCYLDQGWNEVKFSEPIEIGDEDIYIGYRANETQGSGHHPVVSANVPAPSATGFINIDLTGWQDISSKGSVMIQAVIDGDAEVLAAPAATATVTDFPQLIAPESPFQATLTVKNLSSKPVSTLSVDYGHGAVDVEEEIAPFGVAQTVVTLMTDAIESTDRPFISSISAVNGQEISGYKSTTHLYVTRDVFTRIPLIEEWTGQTCPNCPFMAYYLEEARAEYNKPHTYVAHHDGFAKDKMTQPIDTELLFLFGEPKNQLNPAIMYDRSYLPGETKIIHTAANEIGPRQYIERMVSAELVPALAEVNVSLEGSEVTVKGKVSTGSKTEDGKVFISAYLIEDDIKPTASYLPQLGVNAQVADDAPADLVEKFRHNGVIRANLTAVSTGDKLEFNSEGLYEHHFTLPEFKSDWNAANLHVVSFIHRFNADDMTDNYVLNSGDSKPFIASSINEVTAPARKLNAIRGADGRIIILTPIEKAEAFDLQGRRLNLQSPAPAGPVIVRATLAGGEIVTAKIK
;
A
#
# COMPACT_ATOMS: atom_id res chain seq x y z
N MET A 1 -23.40 -74.94 -40.97
CA MET A 1 -22.11 -74.67 -40.25
C MET A 1 -21.78 -73.18 -40.37
N ASN A 2 -22.24 -72.41 -39.39
CA ASN A 2 -22.01 -70.97 -39.35
C ASN A 2 -20.74 -70.71 -38.51
N LYS A 3 -19.71 -70.16 -39.11
CA LYS A 3 -18.51 -69.70 -38.42
C LYS A 3 -18.78 -68.32 -37.88
N ILE A 4 -18.86 -68.19 -36.55
CA ILE A 4 -18.87 -66.90 -35.84
C ILE A 4 -17.44 -66.44 -35.76
N LEU A 5 -17.10 -65.34 -36.45
CA LEU A 5 -15.83 -64.63 -36.31
C LEU A 5 -15.91 -63.71 -35.06
N LEU A 6 -15.20 -64.09 -33.99
CA LEU A 6 -15.06 -63.26 -32.79
C LEU A 6 -13.99 -62.24 -33.09
N SER A 7 -14.40 -60.98 -33.29
CA SER A 7 -13.50 -59.84 -33.42
C SER A 7 -13.05 -59.42 -32.02
N LEU A 8 -11.83 -59.73 -31.66
CA LEU A 8 -11.17 -59.30 -30.41
C LEU A 8 -10.66 -57.87 -30.62
N THR A 9 -11.46 -56.89 -30.20
CA THR A 9 -10.99 -55.51 -30.14
C THR A 9 -10.03 -55.38 -28.96
N LEU A 10 -8.74 -55.32 -29.23
CA LEU A 10 -7.74 -54.91 -28.26
C LEU A 10 -8.02 -53.42 -27.93
N LEU A 11 -8.59 -53.15 -26.77
CA LEU A 11 -8.49 -51.85 -26.15
C LEU A 11 -7.04 -51.68 -25.67
N LEU A 12 -6.22 -51.03 -26.49
CA LEU A 12 -4.97 -50.46 -26.04
C LEU A 12 -5.36 -49.33 -25.04
N PRO A 13 -4.83 -49.35 -23.82
CA PRO A 13 -4.95 -48.17 -22.96
C PRO A 13 -4.27 -47.03 -23.73
N LEU A 14 -5.01 -45.95 -24.00
CA LEU A 14 -4.39 -44.67 -24.32
C LEU A 14 -3.53 -44.33 -23.11
N ILE A 15 -2.23 -44.49 -23.26
CA ILE A 15 -1.27 -43.86 -22.37
C ILE A 15 -1.40 -42.37 -22.70
N LEU A 16 -2.23 -41.64 -21.96
CA LEU A 16 -2.16 -40.21 -21.91
C LEU A 16 -0.72 -39.89 -21.46
N GLY A 17 0.07 -39.35 -22.37
CA GLY A 17 1.46 -39.01 -22.09
C GLY A 17 1.44 -37.93 -21.02
N ALA A 18 2.30 -38.05 -20.01
CA ALA A 18 2.54 -36.97 -19.09
C ALA A 18 2.98 -35.73 -19.89
N GLU A 19 2.26 -34.64 -19.71
CA GLU A 19 2.58 -33.34 -20.30
C GLU A 19 3.33 -32.51 -19.29
N THR A 20 4.25 -31.67 -19.76
CA THR A 20 4.91 -30.67 -18.90
C THR A 20 4.11 -29.38 -18.99
N PHE A 21 3.68 -28.86 -17.86
CA PHE A 21 2.97 -27.59 -17.75
C PHE A 21 3.42 -26.78 -16.53
N ASN A 22 3.10 -25.47 -16.53
CA ASN A 22 3.45 -24.56 -15.44
C ASN A 22 2.21 -24.28 -14.58
N TYR A 23 2.36 -24.35 -13.27
CA TYR A 23 1.28 -24.09 -12.32
C TYR A 23 1.72 -23.12 -11.21
N GLY A 24 0.94 -22.08 -10.97
CA GLY A 24 1.18 -21.06 -9.95
C GLY A 24 0.06 -20.02 -9.94
N PHE A 25 0.18 -19.01 -9.06
CA PHE A 25 -0.86 -18.00 -8.84
C PHE A 25 -0.65 -16.73 -9.64
N CYS A 26 0.54 -16.50 -10.18
CA CYS A 26 0.86 -15.31 -10.94
C CYS A 26 0.34 -15.37 -12.40
N PRO A 27 0.17 -14.20 -13.06
CA PRO A 27 -0.05 -14.15 -14.50
C PRO A 27 1.20 -14.63 -15.26
N GLU A 28 1.06 -14.91 -16.57
CA GLU A 28 2.19 -15.30 -17.42
C GLU A 28 3.16 -14.14 -17.64
N ASP A 29 2.68 -12.92 -17.64
CA ASP A 29 3.54 -11.73 -17.77
C ASP A 29 3.08 -10.59 -16.86
N VAL A 30 4.00 -9.70 -16.54
CA VAL A 30 3.79 -8.52 -15.75
C VAL A 30 4.62 -7.37 -16.33
N THR A 31 4.01 -6.21 -16.52
CA THR A 31 4.72 -4.97 -16.89
C THR A 31 5.38 -4.36 -15.65
N GLU A 32 6.39 -3.49 -15.85
CA GLU A 32 7.05 -2.80 -14.74
C GLU A 32 6.08 -1.95 -13.91
N GLU A 33 5.07 -1.37 -14.54
CA GLU A 33 4.02 -0.58 -13.87
C GLU A 33 3.10 -1.43 -12.97
N ASN A 34 2.94 -2.72 -13.31
CA ASN A 34 2.08 -3.66 -12.59
C ASN A 34 2.88 -4.68 -11.76
N ALA A 35 4.12 -4.36 -11.43
CA ALA A 35 5.00 -5.23 -10.67
C ALA A 35 5.49 -4.54 -9.39
N ASN A 36 5.42 -5.29 -8.29
CA ASN A 36 6.08 -4.90 -7.04
C ASN A 36 7.44 -5.59 -6.94
N ALA A 37 8.43 -4.89 -6.39
CA ALA A 37 9.74 -5.43 -6.11
C ALA A 37 9.91 -5.64 -4.60
N HIS A 38 10.52 -6.75 -4.20
CA HIS A 38 10.76 -7.08 -2.80
C HIS A 38 12.25 -7.34 -2.55
N GLY A 39 12.73 -6.88 -1.41
CA GLY A 39 14.10 -7.03 -0.96
C GLY A 39 14.45 -6.02 0.12
N SER A 40 15.68 -6.03 0.61
CA SER A 40 16.17 -5.12 1.64
C SER A 40 17.01 -3.96 1.08
N GLY A 41 17.41 -4.02 -0.20
CA GLY A 41 18.37 -3.09 -0.78
C GLY A 41 19.80 -3.24 -0.23
N LYS A 42 20.05 -4.31 0.54
CA LYS A 42 21.35 -4.62 1.14
C LYS A 42 21.96 -5.87 0.48
N ASN A 43 23.23 -6.11 0.73
CA ASN A 43 23.90 -7.32 0.22
C ASN A 43 23.57 -8.53 1.10
N ASN A 44 22.34 -9.01 1.02
CA ASN A 44 21.78 -10.05 1.86
C ASN A 44 21.40 -11.30 1.04
N ASP A 45 21.38 -12.45 1.69
CA ASP A 45 20.72 -13.63 1.15
C ASP A 45 19.20 -13.52 1.36
N LEU A 46 18.43 -13.96 0.40
CA LEU A 46 16.98 -14.07 0.53
C LEU A 46 16.48 -15.40 -0.04
N GLU A 47 15.36 -15.85 0.47
CA GLU A 47 14.57 -16.94 -0.08
C GLU A 47 13.15 -16.45 -0.37
N VAL A 48 12.60 -16.89 -1.48
CA VAL A 48 11.21 -16.61 -1.86
C VAL A 48 10.55 -17.88 -2.36
N MET A 49 9.33 -18.14 -1.89
CA MET A 49 8.63 -19.40 -2.17
C MET A 49 7.15 -19.18 -2.39
N ILE A 50 6.53 -20.04 -3.19
CA ILE A 50 5.07 -20.22 -3.20
C ILE A 50 4.72 -21.54 -2.52
N ARG A 51 3.53 -21.59 -1.90
CA ARG A 51 2.97 -22.77 -1.26
C ARG A 51 1.94 -23.42 -2.16
N LEU A 52 2.08 -24.71 -2.37
CA LEU A 52 1.11 -25.58 -3.00
C LEU A 52 0.58 -26.53 -1.91
N SER A 53 -0.70 -26.36 -1.50
CA SER A 53 -1.31 -27.11 -0.40
C SER A 53 -2.38 -28.08 -0.92
N PRO A 54 -2.13 -29.37 -0.95
CA PRO A 54 -3.16 -30.36 -1.30
C PRO A 54 -4.37 -30.34 -0.35
N ALA A 55 -4.15 -30.01 0.93
CA ALA A 55 -5.22 -29.97 1.93
C ALA A 55 -6.17 -28.79 1.72
N GLU A 56 -5.68 -27.65 1.23
CA GLU A 56 -6.44 -26.41 1.06
C GLU A 56 -6.81 -26.13 -0.40
N MET A 57 -6.11 -26.78 -1.35
CA MET A 57 -6.21 -26.52 -2.80
C MET A 57 -6.62 -27.77 -3.55
N PRO A 58 -7.93 -27.95 -3.84
CA PRO A 58 -8.45 -29.14 -4.54
C PRO A 58 -7.72 -29.44 -5.86
N GLN A 59 -7.24 -28.40 -6.59
CA GLN A 59 -6.49 -28.56 -7.83
C GLN A 59 -5.11 -29.17 -7.55
N VAL A 60 -4.45 -28.76 -6.47
CA VAL A 60 -3.17 -29.36 -6.07
C VAL A 60 -3.37 -30.80 -5.59
N ALA A 61 -4.47 -31.07 -4.85
CA ALA A 61 -4.86 -32.44 -4.49
C ALA A 61 -5.09 -33.33 -5.72
N ALA A 62 -5.70 -32.80 -6.78
CA ALA A 62 -5.93 -33.51 -8.04
C ALA A 62 -4.63 -33.86 -8.78
N LEU A 63 -3.53 -33.13 -8.51
CA LEU A 63 -2.20 -33.42 -9.07
C LEU A 63 -1.42 -34.50 -8.30
N LYS A 64 -2.03 -35.13 -7.28
CA LYS A 64 -1.36 -36.18 -6.51
C LYS A 64 -0.81 -37.28 -7.40
N GLY A 65 0.47 -37.61 -7.22
CA GLY A 65 1.22 -38.55 -8.05
C GLY A 65 1.93 -37.91 -9.26
N SER A 66 1.58 -36.67 -9.63
CA SER A 66 2.36 -35.88 -10.60
C SER A 66 3.69 -35.44 -10.00
N LYS A 67 4.61 -34.99 -10.82
CA LYS A 67 5.98 -34.67 -10.40
C LYS A 67 6.33 -33.22 -10.69
N ILE A 68 6.77 -32.50 -9.67
CA ILE A 68 7.41 -31.20 -9.84
C ILE A 68 8.84 -31.46 -10.32
N THR A 69 9.13 -31.08 -11.54
CA THR A 69 10.44 -31.29 -12.19
C THR A 69 11.34 -30.09 -12.09
N GLY A 70 10.78 -28.90 -11.81
CA GLY A 70 11.55 -27.66 -11.71
C GLY A 70 10.76 -26.48 -11.18
N VAL A 71 11.41 -25.35 -11.18
CA VAL A 71 10.86 -24.03 -10.83
C VAL A 71 11.03 -23.09 -12.00
N ARG A 72 9.97 -22.37 -12.35
CA ARG A 72 10.00 -21.24 -13.26
C ARG A 72 9.81 -19.97 -12.43
N ALA A 73 10.77 -19.05 -12.48
CA ALA A 73 10.75 -17.82 -11.68
C ALA A 73 11.13 -16.61 -12.53
N LYS A 74 10.39 -15.52 -12.37
CA LYS A 74 10.72 -14.23 -13.01
C LYS A 74 11.43 -13.33 -12.01
N LEU A 75 12.60 -12.82 -12.39
CA LEU A 75 13.38 -11.88 -11.60
C LEU A 75 13.34 -10.50 -12.24
N ARG A 76 13.25 -9.47 -11.40
CA ARG A 76 13.31 -8.08 -11.84
C ARG A 76 14.72 -7.69 -12.29
N THR A 77 15.72 -8.18 -11.56
CA THR A 77 17.14 -7.92 -11.83
C THR A 77 17.93 -9.21 -11.83
N MET A 78 19.03 -9.24 -12.54
CA MET A 78 19.97 -10.35 -12.54
C MET A 78 20.55 -10.56 -11.14
N VAL A 79 20.78 -11.82 -10.77
CA VAL A 79 21.50 -12.18 -9.55
C VAL A 79 22.97 -12.38 -9.89
N GLU A 80 23.85 -11.53 -9.34
CA GLU A 80 25.30 -11.55 -9.68
C GLU A 80 26.03 -12.76 -9.13
N ARG A 81 25.45 -13.45 -8.16
CA ARG A 81 26.05 -14.62 -7.51
C ARG A 81 25.26 -15.89 -7.83
N LYS A 82 25.87 -17.02 -7.54
CA LYS A 82 25.22 -18.31 -7.65
C LYS A 82 23.94 -18.35 -6.81
N ALA A 83 22.83 -18.66 -7.44
CA ALA A 83 21.55 -18.88 -6.83
C ALA A 83 21.25 -20.38 -6.67
N SER A 84 20.12 -20.72 -6.08
CA SER A 84 19.60 -22.09 -6.06
C SER A 84 18.08 -22.06 -6.21
N ILE A 85 17.51 -22.96 -7.00
CA ILE A 85 16.11 -23.31 -6.83
C ILE A 85 15.98 -24.21 -5.61
N ILE A 86 14.88 -24.04 -4.86
CA ILE A 86 14.64 -24.76 -3.62
C ILE A 86 13.21 -25.28 -3.56
N ALA A 87 13.05 -26.43 -2.89
CA ALA A 87 11.75 -26.95 -2.48
C ALA A 87 11.81 -27.44 -1.04
N ARG A 88 10.70 -27.38 -0.33
CA ARG A 88 10.50 -27.94 1.00
C ARG A 88 9.16 -28.65 1.07
N ILE A 89 9.08 -29.72 1.86
CA ILE A 89 7.88 -30.54 2.04
C ILE A 89 7.42 -30.45 3.49
N GLY A 90 6.16 -30.18 3.72
CA GLY A 90 5.51 -30.08 5.03
C GLY A 90 5.56 -28.68 5.63
N SER A 91 6.71 -28.02 5.66
CA SER A 91 6.82 -26.67 6.25
C SER A 91 7.89 -25.81 5.59
N LEU A 92 7.82 -24.48 5.80
CA LEU A 92 8.81 -23.50 5.37
C LEU A 92 10.21 -23.74 6.00
N ASP A 93 10.27 -24.37 7.15
CA ASP A 93 11.51 -24.63 7.88
C ASP A 93 12.05 -26.06 7.67
N ALA A 94 11.36 -26.87 6.85
CA ALA A 94 11.82 -28.22 6.50
C ALA A 94 13.15 -28.19 5.74
N GLU A 95 13.85 -29.33 5.76
CA GLU A 95 15.07 -29.49 4.99
C GLU A 95 14.83 -29.20 3.49
N SER A 96 15.69 -28.40 2.90
CA SER A 96 15.53 -27.96 1.52
C SER A 96 16.12 -28.94 0.51
N ILE A 97 15.31 -29.33 -0.46
CA ILE A 97 15.76 -29.94 -1.71
C ILE A 97 16.22 -28.77 -2.60
N LYS A 98 17.49 -28.77 -3.03
CA LYS A 98 18.05 -27.63 -3.76
C LYS A 98 18.86 -28.04 -4.98
N LYS A 99 18.88 -27.14 -5.96
CA LYS A 99 19.71 -27.20 -7.14
C LYS A 99 20.36 -25.86 -7.39
N ASP A 100 21.67 -25.82 -7.35
CA ASP A 100 22.43 -24.61 -7.67
C ASP A 100 22.29 -24.22 -9.13
N CYS A 101 22.16 -22.93 -9.40
CA CYS A 101 21.93 -22.36 -10.73
C CYS A 101 22.39 -20.90 -10.82
N TYR A 102 22.26 -20.32 -12.00
CA TYR A 102 22.32 -18.88 -12.24
C TYR A 102 20.94 -18.43 -12.66
N LEU A 103 20.54 -17.24 -12.22
CA LEU A 103 19.25 -16.63 -12.54
C LEU A 103 19.48 -15.25 -13.16
N ASP A 104 18.94 -15.07 -14.35
CA ASP A 104 19.00 -13.82 -15.09
C ASP A 104 17.73 -12.96 -14.89
N GLN A 105 17.77 -11.73 -15.32
CA GLN A 105 16.57 -10.88 -15.39
C GLN A 105 15.51 -11.52 -16.30
N GLY A 106 14.25 -11.47 -15.90
CA GLY A 106 13.15 -12.09 -16.64
C GLY A 106 12.87 -13.52 -16.17
N TRP A 107 12.16 -14.29 -17.01
CA TRP A 107 11.79 -15.66 -16.69
C TRP A 107 12.98 -16.62 -16.80
N ASN A 108 13.14 -17.43 -15.76
CA ASN A 108 14.13 -18.52 -15.67
C ASN A 108 13.40 -19.82 -15.40
N GLU A 109 13.72 -20.88 -16.12
CA GLU A 109 13.24 -22.23 -15.84
C GLU A 109 14.44 -23.11 -15.48
N VAL A 110 14.42 -23.68 -14.28
CA VAL A 110 15.49 -24.53 -13.77
C VAL A 110 14.88 -25.82 -13.25
N LYS A 111 15.47 -26.97 -13.65
CA LYS A 111 15.00 -28.30 -13.24
C LYS A 111 15.78 -28.83 -12.04
N PHE A 112 15.08 -29.48 -11.11
CA PHE A 112 15.69 -30.25 -10.02
C PHE A 112 16.50 -31.42 -10.56
N SER A 113 17.44 -31.92 -9.77
CA SER A 113 18.19 -33.13 -10.12
C SER A 113 17.32 -34.37 -10.07
N GLU A 114 16.39 -34.42 -9.11
CA GLU A 114 15.39 -35.46 -8.95
C GLU A 114 14.01 -34.80 -8.88
N PRO A 115 13.00 -35.31 -9.58
CA PRO A 115 11.63 -34.80 -9.50
C PRO A 115 11.02 -35.02 -8.11
N ILE A 116 10.14 -34.10 -7.68
CA ILE A 116 9.45 -34.15 -6.41
C ILE A 116 8.02 -34.60 -6.66
N GLU A 117 7.60 -35.71 -6.05
CA GLU A 117 6.23 -36.21 -6.20
C GLU A 117 5.26 -35.38 -5.35
N ILE A 118 4.13 -35.00 -5.94
CA ILE A 118 3.05 -34.30 -5.23
C ILE A 118 2.27 -35.35 -4.40
N GLY A 119 2.40 -35.25 -3.08
CA GLY A 119 1.73 -36.09 -2.10
C GLY A 119 0.57 -35.39 -1.41
N ASP A 120 0.42 -35.65 -0.10
CA ASP A 120 -0.63 -35.08 0.74
C ASP A 120 -0.12 -33.88 1.58
N GLU A 121 1.18 -33.65 1.61
CA GLU A 121 1.80 -32.58 2.38
C GLU A 121 1.93 -31.29 1.56
N ASP A 122 1.97 -30.15 2.24
CA ASP A 122 2.28 -28.87 1.62
C ASP A 122 3.64 -28.89 0.95
N ILE A 123 3.74 -28.32 -0.22
CA ILE A 123 4.99 -28.17 -0.97
C ILE A 123 5.28 -26.69 -1.16
N TYR A 124 6.43 -26.26 -0.71
CA TYR A 124 6.96 -24.92 -0.92
C TYR A 124 8.03 -24.97 -1.98
N ILE A 125 7.90 -24.16 -3.03
CA ILE A 125 8.88 -24.10 -4.12
C ILE A 125 9.27 -22.66 -4.40
N GLY A 126 10.52 -22.46 -4.76
CA GLY A 126 11.00 -21.13 -5.09
C GLY A 126 12.51 -21.12 -5.34
N TYR A 127 13.13 -20.02 -4.94
CA TYR A 127 14.57 -19.86 -5.10
C TYR A 127 15.21 -19.14 -3.93
N ARG A 128 16.52 -19.36 -3.78
CA ARG A 128 17.43 -18.58 -2.95
C ARG A 128 18.35 -17.77 -3.84
N ALA A 129 18.53 -16.52 -3.52
CA ALA A 129 19.41 -15.61 -4.22
C ALA A 129 20.11 -14.67 -3.24
N ASN A 130 21.19 -14.06 -3.68
CA ASN A 130 21.84 -12.97 -2.97
C ASN A 130 21.39 -11.65 -3.61
N GLU A 131 20.88 -10.76 -2.80
CA GLU A 131 20.53 -9.41 -3.21
C GLU A 131 21.82 -8.55 -3.24
N THR A 132 22.05 -7.81 -4.32
CA THR A 132 23.19 -6.92 -4.45
C THR A 132 22.89 -5.57 -3.79
N GLN A 133 23.86 -4.99 -3.10
CA GLN A 133 23.73 -3.69 -2.46
C GLN A 133 23.52 -2.58 -3.51
N GLY A 134 22.51 -1.76 -3.29
CA GLY A 134 22.21 -0.59 -4.09
C GLY A 134 20.70 -0.35 -4.25
N SER A 135 20.30 0.90 -4.43
CA SER A 135 18.89 1.25 -4.69
C SER A 135 18.42 0.63 -6.02
N GLY A 136 17.29 -0.05 -6.00
CA GLY A 136 16.66 -0.63 -7.20
C GLY A 136 17.12 -2.03 -7.59
N HIS A 137 17.97 -2.69 -6.81
CA HIS A 137 18.45 -4.07 -7.07
C HIS A 137 17.65 -5.14 -6.31
N HIS A 138 16.34 -4.96 -6.16
CA HIS A 138 15.48 -5.99 -5.57
C HIS A 138 15.16 -7.07 -6.62
N PRO A 139 15.65 -8.32 -6.46
CA PRO A 139 15.49 -9.34 -7.48
C PRO A 139 14.09 -9.95 -7.51
N VAL A 140 13.39 -9.98 -6.36
CA VAL A 140 12.07 -10.61 -6.26
C VAL A 140 11.02 -9.69 -6.86
N VAL A 141 10.18 -10.25 -7.71
CA VAL A 141 9.05 -9.55 -8.32
C VAL A 141 7.75 -10.28 -8.01
N SER A 142 6.72 -9.52 -7.66
CA SER A 142 5.33 -9.99 -7.64
C SER A 142 4.49 -9.17 -8.60
N ALA A 143 3.54 -9.81 -9.27
CA ALA A 143 2.52 -9.10 -10.01
C ALA A 143 1.60 -8.36 -9.04
N ASN A 144 1.15 -7.17 -9.40
CA ASN A 144 0.16 -6.41 -8.62
C ASN A 144 -1.26 -7.03 -8.76
N VAL A 145 -1.30 -8.34 -8.63
CA VAL A 145 -2.49 -9.19 -8.62
C VAL A 145 -2.41 -9.98 -7.31
N PRO A 146 -3.27 -9.71 -6.35
CA PRO A 146 -3.21 -10.41 -5.07
C PRO A 146 -3.34 -11.93 -5.24
N ALA A 147 -2.56 -12.67 -4.47
CA ALA A 147 -2.65 -14.12 -4.40
C ALA A 147 -3.56 -14.54 -3.22
N PRO A 148 -4.06 -15.78 -3.20
CA PRO A 148 -4.71 -16.31 -2.02
C PRO A 148 -3.79 -16.20 -0.80
N SER A 149 -4.34 -15.96 0.38
CA SER A 149 -3.57 -15.84 1.63
C SER A 149 -2.69 -17.06 1.86
N ALA A 150 -1.52 -16.84 2.44
CA ALA A 150 -0.55 -17.89 2.74
C ALA A 150 -0.07 -18.70 1.53
N THR A 151 0.07 -18.06 0.37
CA THR A 151 0.60 -18.68 -0.85
C THR A 151 1.93 -18.12 -1.33
N GLY A 152 2.35 -16.95 -0.87
CA GLY A 152 3.62 -16.32 -1.23
C GLY A 152 4.41 -15.89 0.00
N PHE A 153 5.67 -16.34 0.11
CA PHE A 153 6.51 -16.11 1.28
C PHE A 153 7.88 -15.59 0.87
N ILE A 154 8.42 -14.67 1.69
CA ILE A 154 9.80 -14.19 1.57
C ILE A 154 10.51 -14.30 2.92
N ASN A 155 11.80 -14.63 2.88
CA ASN A 155 12.69 -14.62 4.03
C ASN A 155 13.93 -13.81 3.67
N ILE A 156 13.98 -12.58 4.15
CA ILE A 156 15.08 -11.65 3.91
C ILE A 156 16.11 -11.83 5.03
N ASP A 157 17.39 -11.90 4.67
CA ASP A 157 18.49 -12.17 5.62
C ASP A 157 18.40 -13.55 6.32
N LEU A 158 17.49 -14.39 5.90
CA LEU A 158 17.21 -15.70 6.52
C LEU A 158 16.83 -15.57 8.01
N THR A 159 16.19 -14.46 8.39
CA THR A 159 15.82 -14.15 9.77
C THR A 159 14.41 -14.58 10.16
N GLY A 160 13.56 -14.90 9.17
CA GLY A 160 12.19 -15.38 9.36
C GLY A 160 11.33 -15.19 8.12
N TRP A 161 10.30 -16.01 7.99
CA TRP A 161 9.36 -15.98 6.88
C TRP A 161 8.29 -14.91 7.08
N GLN A 162 7.99 -14.18 6.01
CA GLN A 162 6.89 -13.23 5.92
C GLN A 162 5.95 -13.65 4.81
N ASP A 163 4.65 -13.68 5.08
CA ASP A 163 3.62 -13.83 4.04
C ASP A 163 3.46 -12.51 3.29
N ILE A 164 3.72 -12.54 1.98
CA ILE A 164 3.60 -11.40 1.08
C ILE A 164 2.47 -11.56 0.06
N SER A 165 1.59 -12.55 0.24
CA SER A 165 0.47 -12.84 -0.68
C SER A 165 -0.43 -11.63 -0.89
N SER A 166 -0.67 -10.83 0.17
CA SER A 166 -1.46 -9.59 0.10
C SER A 166 -0.79 -8.46 -0.68
N LYS A 167 0.54 -8.56 -0.88
CA LYS A 167 1.33 -7.56 -1.63
C LYS A 167 1.47 -7.90 -3.12
N GLY A 168 0.86 -9.00 -3.55
CA GLY A 168 0.85 -9.45 -4.92
C GLY A 168 1.28 -10.91 -5.11
N SER A 169 0.96 -11.46 -6.27
CA SER A 169 1.35 -12.84 -6.63
C SER A 169 2.82 -12.90 -6.99
N VAL A 170 3.61 -13.61 -6.20
CA VAL A 170 5.03 -13.84 -6.51
C VAL A 170 5.16 -14.54 -7.86
N MET A 171 6.05 -14.05 -8.71
CA MET A 171 6.24 -14.55 -10.08
C MET A 171 7.04 -15.87 -10.09
N ILE A 172 6.44 -16.90 -9.46
CA ILE A 172 6.97 -18.26 -9.36
C ILE A 172 5.90 -19.26 -9.81
N GLN A 173 6.31 -20.27 -10.57
CA GLN A 173 5.48 -21.39 -11.03
C GLN A 173 6.22 -22.71 -10.83
N ALA A 174 5.48 -23.77 -10.48
CA ALA A 174 5.97 -25.14 -10.54
C ALA A 174 6.01 -25.61 -12.01
N VAL A 175 7.08 -26.25 -12.42
CA VAL A 175 7.14 -27.02 -13.67
C VAL A 175 6.74 -28.44 -13.33
N ILE A 176 5.60 -28.90 -13.84
CA ILE A 176 4.97 -30.17 -13.45
C ILE A 176 4.90 -31.10 -14.65
N ASP A 177 5.35 -32.35 -14.47
CA ASP A 177 5.07 -33.46 -15.36
C ASP A 177 3.89 -34.24 -14.82
N GLY A 178 2.77 -34.19 -15.53
CA GLY A 178 1.50 -34.77 -15.09
C GLY A 178 0.43 -34.71 -16.18
N ASP A 179 -0.80 -35.00 -15.79
CA ASP A 179 -1.95 -34.85 -16.64
C ASP A 179 -2.63 -33.51 -16.35
N ALA A 180 -2.51 -32.53 -17.25
CA ALA A 180 -3.15 -31.23 -17.10
C ALA A 180 -4.69 -31.30 -17.11
N GLU A 181 -5.30 -32.37 -17.66
CA GLU A 181 -6.75 -32.55 -17.66
C GLU A 181 -7.34 -32.77 -16.27
N VAL A 182 -6.53 -33.19 -15.27
CA VAL A 182 -6.98 -33.25 -13.87
C VAL A 182 -7.31 -31.86 -13.32
N LEU A 183 -6.79 -30.80 -13.94
CA LEU A 183 -7.08 -29.41 -13.64
C LEU A 183 -8.30 -28.86 -14.42
N ALA A 184 -9.03 -29.71 -15.14
CA ALA A 184 -10.22 -29.30 -15.91
C ALA A 184 -11.41 -28.96 -15.01
N ALA A 185 -11.38 -29.39 -13.75
CA ALA A 185 -12.41 -29.00 -12.78
C ALA A 185 -12.39 -27.46 -12.59
N PRO A 186 -13.58 -26.83 -12.53
CA PRO A 186 -13.69 -25.39 -12.32
C PRO A 186 -13.00 -24.95 -11.04
N ALA A 187 -12.10 -23.98 -11.16
CA ALA A 187 -11.39 -23.40 -10.03
C ALA A 187 -10.89 -22.00 -10.37
N ALA A 188 -11.10 -21.08 -9.45
CA ALA A 188 -10.62 -19.72 -9.61
C ALA A 188 -10.39 -19.06 -8.24
N THR A 189 -9.56 -18.02 -8.23
CA THR A 189 -9.42 -17.11 -7.09
C THR A 189 -9.97 -15.75 -7.45
N ALA A 190 -10.50 -15.03 -6.46
CA ALA A 190 -10.95 -13.67 -6.62
C ALA A 190 -10.37 -12.79 -5.54
N THR A 191 -9.94 -11.60 -5.92
CA THR A 191 -9.51 -10.56 -4.99
C THR A 191 -10.13 -9.24 -5.38
N VAL A 192 -10.42 -8.42 -4.38
CA VAL A 192 -11.04 -7.11 -4.53
C VAL A 192 -10.04 -6.04 -4.12
N THR A 193 -9.78 -5.08 -5.02
CA THR A 193 -8.83 -3.98 -4.83
C THR A 193 -9.43 -2.66 -5.33
N ASP A 194 -8.69 -1.57 -5.24
CA ASP A 194 -9.01 -0.25 -5.80
C ASP A 194 -10.39 0.30 -5.36
N PHE A 195 -10.76 0.08 -4.12
CA PHE A 195 -11.95 0.62 -3.51
C PHE A 195 -11.62 1.75 -2.52
N PRO A 196 -12.58 2.67 -2.25
CA PRO A 196 -12.38 3.72 -1.24
C PRO A 196 -12.07 3.11 0.13
N GLN A 197 -11.07 3.61 0.82
CA GLN A 197 -10.70 3.09 2.14
C GLN A 197 -11.77 3.36 3.20
N LEU A 198 -12.44 4.53 3.13
CA LEU A 198 -13.59 4.86 3.97
C LEU A 198 -14.86 4.78 3.15
N ILE A 199 -15.80 3.94 3.59
CA ILE A 199 -17.08 3.73 2.94
C ILE A 199 -18.18 3.90 3.99
N ALA A 200 -19.26 4.59 3.62
CA ALA A 200 -20.42 4.71 4.51
C ALA A 200 -21.17 3.36 4.63
N PRO A 201 -21.83 3.08 5.75
CA PRO A 201 -22.72 1.93 5.87
C PRO A 201 -23.84 1.95 4.81
N GLU A 202 -24.30 0.78 4.38
CA GLU A 202 -25.38 0.60 3.39
C GLU A 202 -25.16 1.38 2.09
N SER A 203 -23.89 1.50 1.67
CA SER A 203 -23.51 2.32 0.52
C SER A 203 -22.86 1.48 -0.58
N PRO A 204 -23.16 1.77 -1.85
CA PRO A 204 -22.48 1.16 -2.97
C PRO A 204 -21.09 1.76 -3.13
N PHE A 205 -20.13 0.93 -3.54
CA PHE A 205 -18.79 1.37 -3.90
C PHE A 205 -18.29 0.58 -5.11
N GLN A 206 -17.43 1.19 -5.90
CA GLN A 206 -16.75 0.52 -7.00
C GLN A 206 -15.45 -0.08 -6.51
N ALA A 207 -15.12 -1.25 -7.04
CA ALA A 207 -13.88 -1.95 -6.76
C ALA A 207 -13.40 -2.68 -8.03
N THR A 208 -12.11 -2.95 -8.10
CA THR A 208 -11.52 -3.82 -9.11
C THR A 208 -11.56 -5.26 -8.59
N LEU A 209 -12.29 -6.11 -9.29
CA LEU A 209 -12.27 -7.56 -9.09
C LEU A 209 -11.21 -8.16 -9.99
N THR A 210 -10.21 -8.79 -9.40
CA THR A 210 -9.20 -9.56 -10.11
C THR A 210 -9.47 -11.04 -9.93
N VAL A 211 -9.63 -11.77 -11.03
CA VAL A 211 -9.86 -13.20 -11.04
C VAL A 211 -8.71 -13.93 -11.70
N LYS A 212 -8.19 -14.96 -11.06
CA LYS A 212 -7.24 -15.92 -11.64
C LYS A 212 -7.97 -17.23 -11.88
N ASN A 213 -8.06 -17.67 -13.14
CA ASN A 213 -8.52 -19.00 -13.50
C ASN A 213 -7.41 -20.02 -13.13
N LEU A 214 -7.73 -21.00 -12.32
CA LEU A 214 -6.83 -22.10 -11.92
C LEU A 214 -7.14 -23.42 -12.67
N SER A 215 -8.09 -23.37 -13.61
CA SER A 215 -8.48 -24.53 -14.42
C SER A 215 -7.77 -24.54 -15.77
N SER A 216 -7.58 -25.73 -16.33
CA SER A 216 -7.15 -25.93 -17.72
C SER A 216 -8.28 -25.66 -18.74
N LYS A 217 -9.47 -25.27 -18.31
CA LYS A 217 -10.60 -24.89 -19.16
C LYS A 217 -10.91 -23.39 -19.01
N PRO A 218 -11.44 -22.74 -20.05
CA PRO A 218 -11.83 -21.34 -19.95
C PRO A 218 -13.00 -21.14 -18.98
N VAL A 219 -13.02 -19.97 -18.36
CA VAL A 219 -14.12 -19.49 -17.52
C VAL A 219 -14.88 -18.43 -18.29
N SER A 220 -16.21 -18.44 -18.24
CA SER A 220 -17.06 -17.43 -18.89
C SER A 220 -18.05 -16.76 -17.94
N THR A 221 -18.40 -17.41 -16.84
CA THR A 221 -19.27 -16.85 -15.79
C THR A 221 -18.74 -17.19 -14.41
N LEU A 222 -18.88 -16.26 -13.50
CA LEU A 222 -18.39 -16.36 -12.11
C LEU A 222 -19.43 -15.79 -11.16
N SER A 223 -19.66 -16.46 -10.04
CA SER A 223 -20.33 -15.88 -8.88
C SER A 223 -19.31 -15.65 -7.78
N VAL A 224 -19.14 -14.38 -7.39
CA VAL A 224 -18.20 -13.95 -6.36
C VAL A 224 -18.97 -13.58 -5.10
N ASP A 225 -18.77 -14.34 -4.04
CA ASP A 225 -19.25 -14.03 -2.69
C ASP A 225 -18.22 -13.12 -1.99
N TYR A 226 -18.65 -11.99 -1.45
CA TYR A 226 -17.80 -11.06 -0.70
C TYR A 226 -18.23 -10.92 0.77
N GLY A 227 -18.99 -11.90 1.29
CA GLY A 227 -19.39 -11.99 2.69
C GLY A 227 -20.57 -11.09 3.10
N HIS A 228 -20.92 -10.10 2.29
CA HIS A 228 -22.05 -9.17 2.48
C HIS A 228 -23.01 -9.20 1.31
N GLY A 229 -22.82 -10.15 0.40
CA GLY A 229 -23.57 -10.34 -0.81
C GLY A 229 -22.74 -11.13 -1.82
N ALA A 230 -23.31 -11.29 -3.00
CA ALA A 230 -22.63 -11.88 -4.13
C ALA A 230 -22.81 -11.00 -5.38
N VAL A 231 -21.86 -11.09 -6.28
CA VAL A 231 -21.94 -10.46 -7.61
C VAL A 231 -21.64 -11.50 -8.67
N ASP A 232 -22.49 -11.54 -9.71
CA ASP A 232 -22.25 -12.36 -10.89
C ASP A 232 -21.48 -11.54 -11.93
N VAL A 233 -20.45 -12.17 -12.51
CA VAL A 233 -19.56 -11.57 -13.49
C VAL A 233 -19.52 -12.44 -14.73
N GLU A 234 -19.75 -11.84 -15.89
CA GLU A 234 -19.56 -12.45 -17.20
C GLU A 234 -18.21 -11.96 -17.75
N GLU A 235 -17.20 -12.82 -17.73
CA GLU A 235 -15.85 -12.51 -18.18
C GLU A 235 -15.21 -13.75 -18.77
N GLU A 236 -14.70 -13.65 -20.01
CA GLU A 236 -14.01 -14.76 -20.65
C GLU A 236 -12.55 -14.79 -20.24
N ILE A 237 -12.19 -15.79 -19.41
CA ILE A 237 -10.84 -15.96 -18.87
C ILE A 237 -10.23 -17.25 -19.43
N ALA A 238 -9.18 -17.11 -20.20
CA ALA A 238 -8.42 -18.25 -20.76
C ALA A 238 -7.97 -19.23 -19.65
N PRO A 239 -7.67 -20.49 -19.98
CA PRO A 239 -7.05 -21.42 -19.04
C PRO A 239 -5.82 -20.79 -18.37
N PHE A 240 -5.76 -20.89 -17.04
CA PHE A 240 -4.69 -20.29 -16.21
C PHE A 240 -4.50 -18.77 -16.37
N GLY A 241 -5.45 -18.11 -17.07
CA GLY A 241 -5.44 -16.66 -17.31
C GLY A 241 -5.86 -15.84 -16.10
N VAL A 242 -5.66 -14.53 -16.21
CA VAL A 242 -6.14 -13.51 -15.26
C VAL A 242 -7.00 -12.52 -16.01
N ALA A 243 -8.09 -12.09 -15.38
CA ALA A 243 -8.90 -10.98 -15.85
C ALA A 243 -9.17 -10.00 -14.71
N GLN A 244 -9.38 -8.73 -15.07
CA GLN A 244 -9.77 -7.67 -14.14
C GLN A 244 -11.03 -6.99 -14.67
N THR A 245 -12.00 -6.80 -13.80
CA THR A 245 -13.24 -6.09 -14.12
C THR A 245 -13.65 -5.19 -12.96
N VAL A 246 -14.34 -4.10 -13.27
CA VAL A 246 -14.87 -3.19 -12.24
C VAL A 246 -16.26 -3.67 -11.84
N VAL A 247 -16.45 -3.87 -10.56
CA VAL A 247 -17.72 -4.31 -9.97
C VAL A 247 -18.25 -3.26 -8.99
N THR A 248 -19.56 -3.25 -8.80
CA THR A 248 -20.20 -2.44 -7.76
C THR A 248 -20.62 -3.36 -6.61
N LEU A 249 -20.06 -3.12 -5.45
CA LEU A 249 -20.32 -3.86 -4.22
C LEU A 249 -21.09 -2.98 -3.24
N MET A 250 -21.63 -3.56 -2.16
CA MET A 250 -22.38 -2.86 -1.12
C MET A 250 -21.81 -3.16 0.24
N THR A 251 -21.71 -2.16 1.11
CA THR A 251 -21.52 -2.36 2.55
C THR A 251 -22.86 -2.68 3.22
N ASP A 252 -22.81 -3.37 4.37
CA ASP A 252 -23.98 -3.52 5.24
C ASP A 252 -24.15 -2.35 6.23
N ALA A 253 -25.08 -2.48 7.18
CA ALA A 253 -25.40 -1.45 8.16
C ALA A 253 -24.38 -1.33 9.29
N ILE A 254 -23.39 -2.22 9.39
CA ILE A 254 -22.47 -2.29 10.52
C ILE A 254 -21.30 -1.35 10.31
N GLU A 255 -21.12 -0.40 11.21
CA GLU A 255 -19.93 0.44 11.27
C GLU A 255 -18.76 -0.31 11.91
N SER A 256 -17.57 -0.16 11.35
CA SER A 256 -16.34 -0.75 11.89
C SER A 256 -15.11 -0.04 11.31
N THR A 257 -14.16 0.26 12.16
CA THR A 257 -12.89 0.91 11.76
C THR A 257 -11.85 -0.08 11.21
N ASP A 258 -12.13 -1.36 11.19
CA ASP A 258 -11.28 -2.37 10.55
C ASP A 258 -12.08 -3.65 10.38
N ARG A 259 -12.69 -3.79 9.22
CA ARG A 259 -13.56 -4.90 8.95
C ARG A 259 -12.93 -5.85 7.95
N PRO A 260 -12.76 -7.14 8.29
CA PRO A 260 -12.36 -8.14 7.31
C PRO A 260 -13.38 -8.20 6.16
N PHE A 261 -12.90 -8.01 4.95
CA PHE A 261 -13.65 -8.16 3.72
C PHE A 261 -13.13 -9.40 3.01
N ILE A 262 -13.92 -10.45 3.04
CA ILE A 262 -13.54 -11.77 2.52
C ILE A 262 -14.24 -11.96 1.18
N SER A 263 -13.46 -12.19 0.12
CA SER A 263 -13.99 -12.55 -1.19
C SER A 263 -13.63 -13.99 -1.55
N SER A 264 -14.53 -14.69 -2.19
CA SER A 264 -14.32 -16.03 -2.72
C SER A 264 -15.19 -16.27 -3.95
N ILE A 265 -14.74 -17.16 -4.84
CA ILE A 265 -15.60 -17.63 -5.93
C ILE A 265 -16.52 -18.72 -5.39
N SER A 266 -17.82 -18.54 -5.54
CA SER A 266 -18.83 -19.54 -5.14
C SER A 266 -19.33 -20.40 -6.29
N ALA A 267 -19.25 -19.91 -7.54
CA ALA A 267 -19.56 -20.71 -8.73
C ALA A 267 -18.72 -20.28 -9.93
N VAL A 268 -18.45 -21.22 -10.82
CA VAL A 268 -17.76 -21.04 -12.10
C VAL A 268 -18.55 -21.75 -13.19
N ASN A 269 -18.90 -21.05 -14.28
CA ASN A 269 -19.68 -21.59 -15.39
C ASN A 269 -21.00 -22.28 -14.94
N GLY A 270 -21.64 -21.70 -13.90
CA GLY A 270 -22.86 -22.24 -13.30
C GLY A 270 -22.66 -23.46 -12.40
N GLN A 271 -21.44 -23.90 -12.17
CA GLN A 271 -21.13 -24.99 -11.25
C GLN A 271 -20.66 -24.39 -9.91
N GLU A 272 -21.29 -24.77 -8.80
CA GLU A 272 -20.84 -24.41 -7.46
C GLU A 272 -19.46 -25.00 -7.15
N ILE A 273 -18.61 -24.16 -6.56
CA ILE A 273 -17.26 -24.57 -6.12
C ILE A 273 -17.01 -24.04 -4.70
N SER A 274 -16.12 -24.71 -3.96
CA SER A 274 -15.50 -24.11 -2.78
C SER A 274 -14.28 -23.31 -3.23
N GLY A 275 -14.44 -21.99 -3.29
CA GLY A 275 -13.37 -21.12 -3.76
C GLY A 275 -12.36 -20.77 -2.65
N TYR A 276 -11.18 -20.36 -3.08
CA TYR A 276 -10.18 -19.78 -2.18
C TYR A 276 -10.69 -18.46 -1.62
N LYS A 277 -10.39 -18.21 -0.36
CA LYS A 277 -10.73 -16.95 0.32
C LYS A 277 -9.58 -15.98 0.21
N SER A 278 -9.88 -14.77 -0.22
CA SER A 278 -8.98 -13.63 -0.14
C SER A 278 -9.54 -12.64 0.88
N THR A 279 -8.69 -12.14 1.76
CA THR A 279 -9.10 -11.20 2.81
C THR A 279 -8.42 -9.87 2.56
N THR A 280 -9.21 -8.81 2.59
CA THR A 280 -8.76 -7.42 2.67
C THR A 280 -9.50 -6.74 3.83
N HIS A 281 -9.28 -5.45 4.06
CA HIS A 281 -9.90 -4.73 5.15
C HIS A 281 -10.62 -3.49 4.64
N LEU A 282 -11.83 -3.27 5.15
CA LEU A 282 -12.63 -2.07 4.90
C LEU A 282 -12.79 -1.28 6.18
N TYR A 283 -12.82 0.04 6.04
CA TYR A 283 -13.27 0.94 7.09
C TYR A 283 -14.67 1.45 6.74
N VAL A 284 -15.66 1.01 7.50
CA VAL A 284 -17.08 1.36 7.29
C VAL A 284 -17.50 2.34 8.37
N THR A 285 -17.68 3.60 8.02
CA THR A 285 -18.04 4.66 8.98
C THR A 285 -18.77 5.80 8.30
N ARG A 286 -19.63 6.51 9.07
CA ARG A 286 -20.22 7.79 8.66
C ARG A 286 -19.31 8.98 8.98
N ASP A 287 -18.31 8.78 9.80
CA ASP A 287 -17.33 9.80 10.17
C ASP A 287 -16.29 9.95 9.07
N VAL A 288 -16.37 11.05 8.33
CA VAL A 288 -15.42 11.36 7.25
C VAL A 288 -14.62 12.59 7.66
N PHE A 289 -13.33 12.41 7.85
CA PHE A 289 -12.42 13.48 8.23
C PHE A 289 -11.46 13.82 7.08
N THR A 290 -11.01 15.07 7.03
CA THR A 290 -9.94 15.47 6.12
C THR A 290 -8.63 14.87 6.60
N ARG A 291 -7.93 14.17 5.71
CA ARG A 291 -6.61 13.62 6.01
C ARG A 291 -5.57 14.72 6.14
N ILE A 292 -4.88 14.76 7.27
CA ILE A 292 -3.72 15.62 7.56
C ILE A 292 -2.59 14.70 8.01
N PRO A 293 -1.72 14.26 7.08
CA PRO A 293 -0.64 13.33 7.41
C PRO A 293 0.46 13.98 8.24
N LEU A 294 1.18 13.16 9.01
CA LEU A 294 2.37 13.55 9.77
C LEU A 294 3.62 13.15 8.99
N ILE A 295 4.51 14.11 8.77
CA ILE A 295 5.83 13.91 8.19
C ILE A 295 6.86 14.18 9.29
N GLU A 296 7.70 13.19 9.58
CA GLU A 296 8.77 13.31 10.57
C GLU A 296 10.13 13.15 9.87
N GLU A 297 11.09 14.04 10.15
CA GLU A 297 12.45 14.01 9.61
C GLU A 297 13.45 13.84 10.74
N TRP A 298 14.42 12.93 10.60
CA TRP A 298 15.62 12.88 11.44
C TRP A 298 16.74 13.66 10.79
N THR A 299 17.23 14.67 11.50
CA THR A 299 18.22 15.64 11.04
C THR A 299 19.25 15.92 12.14
N GLY A 300 20.24 16.76 11.86
CA GLY A 300 21.23 17.18 12.85
C GLY A 300 22.22 18.19 12.31
N GLN A 301 22.68 19.10 13.18
CA GLN A 301 23.57 20.21 12.81
C GLN A 301 24.92 19.78 12.22
N THR A 302 25.38 18.59 12.57
CA THR A 302 26.67 18.05 12.08
C THR A 302 26.51 17.10 10.89
N CYS A 303 25.31 16.94 10.41
CA CYS A 303 24.99 16.04 9.30
C CYS A 303 25.28 16.71 7.94
N PRO A 304 26.21 16.22 7.14
CA PRO A 304 26.57 16.88 5.88
C PRO A 304 25.49 16.81 4.80
N ASN A 305 24.61 15.81 4.84
CA ASN A 305 23.56 15.60 3.83
C ASN A 305 22.18 16.13 4.27
N CYS A 306 22.01 16.49 5.53
CA CYS A 306 20.71 16.89 6.04
C CYS A 306 20.16 18.20 5.43
N PRO A 307 20.96 19.23 5.11
CA PRO A 307 20.44 20.42 4.44
C PRO A 307 19.80 20.10 3.07
N PHE A 308 20.34 19.13 2.36
CA PHE A 308 19.79 18.71 1.05
C PHE A 308 18.48 17.93 1.23
N MET A 309 18.42 17.03 2.19
CA MET A 309 17.18 16.32 2.51
C MET A 309 16.08 17.32 2.88
N ALA A 310 16.38 18.25 3.80
CA ALA A 310 15.43 19.27 4.22
C ALA A 310 14.95 20.12 3.03
N TYR A 311 15.86 20.52 2.13
CA TYR A 311 15.53 21.26 0.92
C TYR A 311 14.59 20.46 0.00
N TYR A 312 14.94 19.22 -0.35
CA TYR A 312 14.10 18.40 -1.22
C TYR A 312 12.78 17.99 -0.58
N LEU A 313 12.77 17.81 0.74
CA LEU A 313 11.53 17.54 1.46
C LEU A 313 10.62 18.78 1.50
N GLU A 314 11.19 19.98 1.62
CA GLU A 314 10.43 21.24 1.55
C GLU A 314 9.83 21.44 0.15
N GLU A 315 10.60 21.21 -0.92
CA GLU A 315 10.11 21.23 -2.30
C GLU A 315 8.97 20.22 -2.50
N ALA A 316 9.13 18.99 -2.05
CA ALA A 316 8.12 17.95 -2.16
C ALA A 316 6.84 18.29 -1.37
N ARG A 317 6.96 18.88 -0.18
CA ARG A 317 5.83 19.36 0.62
C ARG A 317 5.12 20.55 -0.03
N ALA A 318 5.88 21.48 -0.63
CA ALA A 318 5.33 22.61 -1.37
C ALA A 318 4.57 22.15 -2.62
N GLU A 319 5.06 21.14 -3.32
CA GLU A 319 4.38 20.53 -4.47
C GLU A 319 3.11 19.78 -4.04
N TYR A 320 3.18 19.02 -2.94
CA TYR A 320 2.01 18.36 -2.36
C TYR A 320 0.89 19.35 -2.03
N ASN A 321 1.25 20.51 -1.46
CA ASN A 321 0.39 21.68 -1.26
C ASN A 321 -1.01 21.39 -0.67
N LYS A 322 -1.10 20.43 0.23
CA LYS A 322 -2.30 20.09 1.00
C LYS A 322 -1.97 20.13 2.50
N PRO A 323 -2.97 20.24 3.39
CA PRO A 323 -2.72 20.19 4.83
C PRO A 323 -1.88 18.98 5.23
N HIS A 324 -0.82 19.22 5.96
CA HIS A 324 0.06 18.23 6.57
C HIS A 324 0.75 18.84 7.79
N THR A 325 1.24 18.00 8.69
CA THR A 325 2.10 18.44 9.80
C THR A 325 3.52 17.96 9.55
N TYR A 326 4.48 18.73 10.06
CA TYR A 326 5.90 18.43 9.89
C TYR A 326 6.64 18.59 11.22
N VAL A 327 7.51 17.63 11.53
CA VAL A 327 8.31 17.58 12.74
C VAL A 327 9.75 17.17 12.39
N ALA A 328 10.73 17.89 12.91
CA ALA A 328 12.14 17.58 12.76
C ALA A 328 12.75 17.11 14.09
N HIS A 329 13.23 15.87 14.09
CA HIS A 329 13.94 15.22 15.18
C HIS A 329 15.43 15.45 15.05
N HIS A 330 16.03 16.15 16.03
CA HIS A 330 17.48 16.42 16.04
C HIS A 330 18.23 15.30 16.74
N ASP A 331 18.36 14.14 16.10
CA ASP A 331 19.17 13.00 16.55
C ASP A 331 19.58 12.13 15.36
N GLY A 332 20.39 11.14 15.59
CA GLY A 332 20.87 10.18 14.60
C GLY A 332 22.27 9.70 14.96
N PHE A 333 23.27 9.95 14.09
CA PHE A 333 24.65 9.60 14.42
C PHE A 333 25.33 10.60 15.37
N ALA A 334 24.75 11.79 15.60
CA ALA A 334 25.24 12.76 16.55
C ALA A 334 24.10 13.60 17.13
N LYS A 335 24.16 13.81 18.44
CA LYS A 335 23.27 14.74 19.15
C LYS A 335 23.79 16.17 19.00
N ASP A 336 22.86 17.12 18.94
CA ASP A 336 23.19 18.56 18.92
C ASP A 336 22.39 19.31 20.01
N LYS A 337 22.46 20.64 20.00
CA LYS A 337 21.81 21.45 21.03
C LYS A 337 20.28 21.50 20.94
N MET A 338 19.74 21.08 19.83
CA MET A 338 18.29 20.98 19.61
C MET A 338 17.72 19.62 19.96
N THR A 339 18.59 18.61 20.16
CA THR A 339 18.16 17.25 20.50
C THR A 339 17.33 17.23 21.78
N GLN A 340 16.15 16.62 21.70
CA GLN A 340 15.29 16.32 22.83
C GLN A 340 15.33 14.81 23.14
N PRO A 341 15.06 14.38 24.37
CA PRO A 341 14.99 12.95 24.71
C PRO A 341 14.07 12.14 23.78
N ILE A 342 12.93 12.70 23.40
CA ILE A 342 11.94 12.09 22.49
C ILE A 342 12.55 11.71 21.14
N ASP A 343 13.47 12.52 20.60
CA ASP A 343 14.11 12.28 19.30
C ASP A 343 14.89 10.96 19.31
N THR A 344 15.64 10.73 20.39
CA THR A 344 16.39 9.48 20.62
C THR A 344 15.45 8.31 20.84
N GLU A 345 14.43 8.47 21.68
CA GLU A 345 13.50 7.39 22.04
C GLU A 345 12.74 6.89 20.82
N LEU A 346 12.22 7.78 19.97
CA LEU A 346 11.50 7.40 18.74
C LEU A 346 12.43 6.78 17.69
N LEU A 347 13.69 7.25 17.60
CA LEU A 347 14.67 6.63 16.71
C LEU A 347 14.94 5.16 17.09
N PHE A 348 15.02 4.86 18.39
CA PHE A 348 15.16 3.49 18.87
C PHE A 348 13.89 2.67 18.74
N LEU A 349 12.72 3.31 18.83
CA LEU A 349 11.43 2.62 18.75
C LEU A 349 11.10 2.19 17.32
N PHE A 350 11.28 3.08 16.34
CA PHE A 350 10.90 2.87 14.94
C PHE A 350 12.08 2.54 14.03
N GLY A 351 13.32 2.80 14.45
CA GLY A 351 14.53 2.53 13.69
C GLY A 351 15.25 1.28 14.13
N GLU A 352 16.28 0.92 13.36
CA GLU A 352 17.22 -0.11 13.77
C GLU A 352 18.32 0.52 14.65
N PRO A 353 18.54 0.07 15.89
CA PRO A 353 19.52 0.70 16.81
C PRO A 353 20.94 0.80 16.29
N LYS A 354 21.30 -0.02 15.29
CA LYS A 354 22.65 -0.06 14.70
C LYS A 354 22.81 0.83 13.47
N ASN A 355 21.72 1.33 12.91
CA ASN A 355 21.71 2.12 11.67
C ASN A 355 21.14 3.52 11.93
N GLN A 356 21.74 4.26 12.83
CA GLN A 356 21.40 5.66 13.09
C GLN A 356 21.85 6.52 11.90
N LEU A 357 21.03 6.58 10.87
CA LEU A 357 21.35 7.27 9.62
C LEU A 357 20.55 8.57 9.51
N ASN A 358 21.25 9.70 9.56
CA ASN A 358 20.74 10.99 9.11
C ASN A 358 21.26 11.26 7.68
N PRO A 359 20.46 11.88 6.82
CA PRO A 359 19.05 12.23 7.00
C PRO A 359 18.12 11.04 6.82
N ALA A 360 16.97 11.07 7.50
CA ALA A 360 15.94 10.06 7.37
C ALA A 360 14.55 10.67 7.54
N ILE A 361 13.54 10.04 6.97
CA ILE A 361 12.13 10.48 7.01
C ILE A 361 11.22 9.32 7.40
N MET A 362 10.12 9.66 8.05
CA MET A 362 9.05 8.74 8.42
C MET A 362 7.70 9.38 8.10
N TYR A 363 6.77 8.58 7.60
CA TYR A 363 5.44 9.04 7.23
C TYR A 363 4.39 8.31 8.06
N ASP A 364 3.56 9.07 8.77
CA ASP A 364 2.47 8.55 9.59
C ASP A 364 2.85 7.40 10.52
N ARG A 365 4.14 7.24 10.84
CA ARG A 365 4.68 6.14 11.67
C ARG A 365 4.34 4.75 11.15
N SER A 366 4.12 4.62 9.84
CA SER A 366 3.65 3.39 9.21
C SER A 366 4.62 2.88 8.14
N TYR A 367 4.49 1.60 7.82
CA TYR A 367 5.17 1.03 6.66
C TYR A 367 4.54 1.55 5.37
N LEU A 368 5.33 2.10 4.47
CA LEU A 368 4.88 2.40 3.11
C LEU A 368 4.68 1.11 2.31
N PRO A 369 3.78 1.05 1.32
CA PRO A 369 3.56 -0.14 0.51
C PRO A 369 4.85 -0.65 -0.10
N GLY A 370 5.13 -1.95 0.10
CA GLY A 370 6.34 -2.59 -0.39
C GLY A 370 7.61 -2.30 0.43
N GLU A 371 7.55 -1.50 1.49
CA GLU A 371 8.69 -1.25 2.38
C GLU A 371 8.68 -2.19 3.58
N THR A 372 9.89 -2.49 4.07
CA THR A 372 10.11 -3.30 5.27
C THR A 372 10.57 -2.48 6.47
N LYS A 373 10.58 -1.15 6.32
CA LYS A 373 11.01 -0.18 7.33
C LYS A 373 10.01 0.96 7.43
N ILE A 374 9.91 1.52 8.62
CA ILE A 374 9.11 2.72 8.89
C ILE A 374 9.95 3.98 8.64
N ILE A 375 11.24 3.95 8.99
CA ILE A 375 12.17 5.08 8.77
C ILE A 375 12.95 4.84 7.47
N HIS A 376 12.89 5.81 6.56
CA HIS A 376 13.49 5.77 5.23
C HIS A 376 14.66 6.75 5.13
N THR A 377 15.79 6.27 4.63
CA THR A 377 16.94 7.13 4.32
C THR A 377 16.90 7.51 2.84
N ALA A 378 16.74 8.79 2.56
CA ALA A 378 16.81 9.33 1.21
C ALA A 378 17.48 10.69 1.26
N ALA A 379 18.53 10.90 0.48
CA ALA A 379 19.31 12.14 0.47
C ALA A 379 19.38 12.78 -0.92
N ASN A 380 18.36 12.53 -1.76
CA ASN A 380 18.25 13.11 -3.10
C ASN A 380 16.82 13.54 -3.39
N GLU A 381 16.64 14.35 -4.43
CA GLU A 381 15.34 14.92 -4.82
C GLU A 381 14.24 13.88 -5.01
N ILE A 382 14.57 12.75 -5.64
CA ILE A 382 13.59 11.72 -5.99
C ILE A 382 12.99 11.07 -4.74
N GLY A 383 13.80 10.82 -3.72
CA GLY A 383 13.37 10.13 -2.51
C GLY A 383 12.19 10.80 -1.79
N PRO A 384 12.28 12.07 -1.35
CA PRO A 384 11.19 12.75 -0.67
C PRO A 384 9.91 12.81 -1.50
N ARG A 385 9.99 13.14 -2.79
CA ARG A 385 8.83 13.18 -3.70
C ARG A 385 8.18 11.82 -3.84
N GLN A 386 8.96 10.79 -4.14
CA GLN A 386 8.48 9.43 -4.30
C GLN A 386 7.74 8.94 -3.03
N TYR A 387 8.29 9.23 -1.86
CA TYR A 387 7.65 8.82 -0.61
C TYR A 387 6.37 9.60 -0.31
N ILE A 388 6.32 10.90 -0.56
CA ILE A 388 5.09 11.69 -0.42
C ILE A 388 4.02 11.19 -1.41
N GLU A 389 4.37 10.96 -2.67
CA GLU A 389 3.46 10.42 -3.68
C GLU A 389 2.91 9.05 -3.25
N ARG A 390 3.76 8.17 -2.74
CA ARG A 390 3.34 6.85 -2.24
C ARG A 390 2.42 6.97 -1.02
N MET A 391 2.72 7.85 -0.09
CA MET A 391 1.88 8.13 1.07
C MET A 391 0.48 8.61 0.67
N VAL A 392 0.41 9.47 -0.35
CA VAL A 392 -0.85 10.07 -0.82
C VAL A 392 -1.64 9.10 -1.70
N SER A 393 -0.97 8.42 -2.63
CA SER A 393 -1.62 7.53 -3.60
C SER A 393 -2.14 6.25 -2.95
N ALA A 394 -1.47 5.79 -1.90
CA ALA A 394 -1.84 4.56 -1.24
C ALA A 394 -2.97 4.75 -0.21
N GLU A 395 -3.32 6.01 0.14
CA GLU A 395 -4.23 6.30 1.25
C GLU A 395 -3.97 5.35 2.43
N LEU A 396 -2.71 5.25 2.84
CA LEU A 396 -2.18 4.21 3.70
C LEU A 396 -2.96 4.01 4.99
N VAL A 397 -3.51 5.12 5.48
CA VAL A 397 -4.34 5.13 6.68
C VAL A 397 -5.50 6.08 6.43
N PRO A 398 -6.74 5.61 6.54
CA PRO A 398 -7.89 6.50 6.49
C PRO A 398 -7.83 7.48 7.67
N ALA A 399 -8.35 8.70 7.48
CA ALA A 399 -8.47 9.67 8.54
C ALA A 399 -9.56 9.22 9.54
N LEU A 400 -9.15 8.48 10.57
CA LEU A 400 -10.04 7.97 11.61
C LEU A 400 -10.18 8.92 12.80
N ALA A 401 -9.59 10.11 12.73
CA ALA A 401 -9.73 11.14 13.75
C ALA A 401 -9.79 12.53 13.12
N GLU A 402 -10.52 13.44 13.76
CA GLU A 402 -10.42 14.87 13.59
C GLU A 402 -9.53 15.42 14.72
N VAL A 403 -8.55 16.26 14.38
CA VAL A 403 -7.58 16.79 15.33
C VAL A 403 -7.55 18.32 15.21
N ASN A 404 -8.20 19.01 16.14
CA ASN A 404 -8.22 20.47 16.22
C ASN A 404 -7.34 20.92 17.39
N VAL A 405 -6.29 21.67 17.09
CA VAL A 405 -5.31 22.17 18.08
C VAL A 405 -5.51 23.65 18.28
N SER A 406 -5.69 24.09 19.52
CA SER A 406 -5.73 25.48 19.90
C SER A 406 -4.72 25.79 21.00
N LEU A 407 -4.15 27.00 20.95
CA LEU A 407 -3.17 27.49 21.90
C LEU A 407 -3.62 28.82 22.47
N GLU A 408 -3.88 28.85 23.79
CA GLU A 408 -4.26 30.06 24.52
C GLU A 408 -3.34 30.26 25.72
N GLY A 409 -2.46 31.26 25.64
CA GLY A 409 -1.44 31.50 26.66
C GLY A 409 -0.45 30.32 26.78
N SER A 410 -0.46 29.64 27.91
CA SER A 410 0.34 28.43 28.16
C SER A 410 -0.46 27.12 28.06
N GLU A 411 -1.75 27.22 27.74
CA GLU A 411 -2.62 26.03 27.64
C GLU A 411 -2.83 25.63 26.19
N VAL A 412 -2.68 24.35 25.92
CA VAL A 412 -2.94 23.72 24.63
C VAL A 412 -4.16 22.83 24.79
N THR A 413 -5.19 23.07 24.00
CA THR A 413 -6.36 22.20 23.93
C THR A 413 -6.37 21.46 22.59
N VAL A 414 -6.43 20.14 22.64
CA VAL A 414 -6.60 19.29 21.48
C VAL A 414 -7.94 18.58 21.59
N LYS A 415 -8.82 18.81 20.62
CA LYS A 415 -10.16 18.23 20.62
C LYS A 415 -10.60 17.80 19.23
N GLY A 416 -11.55 16.90 19.20
CA GLY A 416 -12.11 16.39 17.95
C GLY A 416 -12.97 15.16 18.17
N LYS A 417 -12.99 14.34 17.16
CA LYS A 417 -13.73 13.09 17.17
C LYS A 417 -12.85 11.97 16.64
N VAL A 418 -12.95 10.77 17.22
CA VAL A 418 -12.37 9.52 16.71
C VAL A 418 -13.50 8.66 16.17
N SER A 419 -13.35 8.09 14.99
CA SER A 419 -14.28 7.07 14.49
C SER A 419 -14.26 5.86 15.42
N THR A 420 -15.40 5.51 16.01
CA THR A 420 -15.50 4.38 16.94
C THR A 420 -15.46 3.06 16.19
N GLY A 421 -14.85 2.04 16.80
CA GLY A 421 -14.77 0.70 16.22
C GLY A 421 -13.55 -0.10 16.69
N SER A 422 -13.36 -1.28 16.12
CA SER A 422 -12.38 -2.27 16.58
C SER A 422 -10.93 -1.75 16.68
N LYS A 423 -10.54 -0.84 15.78
CA LYS A 423 -9.18 -0.25 15.77
C LYS A 423 -9.03 0.99 16.64
N THR A 424 -10.09 1.51 17.21
CA THR A 424 -10.04 2.70 18.07
C THR A 424 -10.49 2.42 19.50
N GLU A 425 -11.24 1.34 19.73
CA GLU A 425 -11.77 0.96 21.04
C GLU A 425 -10.96 -0.14 21.74
N ASP A 426 -9.88 -0.64 21.14
CA ASP A 426 -9.03 -1.71 21.70
C ASP A 426 -8.01 -1.22 22.76
N GLY A 427 -8.04 0.06 23.11
CA GLY A 427 -7.16 0.67 24.09
C GLY A 427 -5.75 0.98 23.61
N LYS A 428 -5.50 0.90 22.30
CA LYS A 428 -4.20 1.18 21.66
C LYS A 428 -4.13 2.53 20.96
N VAL A 429 -5.08 3.44 21.24
CA VAL A 429 -5.11 4.79 20.69
C VAL A 429 -4.53 5.78 21.67
N PHE A 430 -3.61 6.60 21.19
CA PHE A 430 -2.84 7.56 21.96
C PHE A 430 -2.88 8.93 21.29
N ILE A 431 -2.62 9.97 22.10
CA ILE A 431 -2.41 11.34 21.65
C ILE A 431 -0.96 11.74 21.95
N SER A 432 -0.30 12.36 21.00
CA SER A 432 1.00 13.01 21.17
C SER A 432 0.91 14.48 20.81
N ALA A 433 1.69 15.31 21.48
CA ALA A 433 1.80 16.72 21.17
C ALA A 433 3.22 17.24 21.40
N TYR A 434 3.69 18.04 20.47
CA TYR A 434 5.04 18.64 20.50
C TYR A 434 4.96 20.14 20.36
N LEU A 435 5.70 20.86 21.19
CA LEU A 435 6.00 22.27 20.98
C LEU A 435 7.09 22.36 19.93
N ILE A 436 6.81 23.03 18.84
CA ILE A 436 7.65 23.14 17.65
C ILE A 436 8.12 24.58 17.48
N GLU A 437 9.35 24.79 17.00
CA GLU A 437 9.86 26.09 16.56
C GLU A 437 10.34 26.03 15.11
N ASP A 438 9.89 27.01 14.33
CA ASP A 438 10.30 27.24 12.95
C ASP A 438 11.32 28.39 12.84
N ASP A 439 11.93 28.53 11.66
CA ASP A 439 12.84 29.63 11.26
C ASP A 439 13.98 29.86 12.26
N ILE A 440 14.55 28.79 12.81
CA ILE A 440 15.70 28.89 13.69
C ILE A 440 16.93 29.20 12.86
N LYS A 441 17.45 30.43 13.07
CA LYS A 441 18.67 30.88 12.38
C LYS A 441 19.90 30.24 13.00
N PRO A 442 20.86 29.82 12.17
CA PRO A 442 22.17 29.41 12.68
C PRO A 442 22.81 30.52 13.52
N THR A 443 23.15 30.21 14.75
CA THR A 443 23.87 31.10 15.69
C THR A 443 25.10 30.39 16.21
N ALA A 444 25.90 31.05 17.05
CA ALA A 444 27.00 30.38 17.77
C ALA A 444 26.48 29.19 18.62
N SER A 445 25.18 29.19 19.00
CA SER A 445 24.55 28.11 19.75
C SER A 445 23.97 26.99 18.83
N TYR A 446 23.62 27.34 17.59
CA TYR A 446 23.08 26.45 16.60
C TYR A 446 23.91 26.57 15.33
N LEU A 447 25.01 25.83 15.27
CA LEU A 447 25.94 25.87 14.13
C LEU A 447 25.16 25.55 12.84
N PRO A 448 25.48 26.24 11.72
CA PRO A 448 24.93 25.85 10.44
C PRO A 448 25.27 24.40 10.17
N GLN A 449 24.37 23.69 9.54
CA GLN A 449 24.65 22.32 9.13
C GLN A 449 25.88 22.31 8.22
N LEU A 450 26.82 21.42 8.51
CA LEU A 450 28.00 21.29 7.69
C LEU A 450 27.59 20.68 6.34
N GLY A 451 27.53 21.47 5.28
CA GLY A 451 27.43 20.95 3.92
C GLY A 451 28.78 20.30 3.56
N VAL A 452 28.89 19.32 2.81
CA VAL A 452 28.58 18.99 1.45
C VAL A 452 29.29 17.71 1.05
N ASN A 453 28.60 16.75 0.48
CA ASN A 453 29.18 16.00 -0.62
C ASN A 453 28.65 16.62 -1.91
N ALA A 454 29.48 17.37 -2.63
CA ALA A 454 29.14 18.05 -3.87
C ALA A 454 28.59 17.14 -5.00
N GLN A 455 28.50 15.84 -4.77
CA GLN A 455 27.97 14.84 -5.69
C GLN A 455 26.47 14.57 -5.55
N VAL A 456 25.81 15.11 -4.52
CA VAL A 456 24.40 14.78 -4.21
C VAL A 456 23.44 15.90 -4.64
N ALA A 457 23.93 17.04 -5.11
CA ALA A 457 23.10 18.24 -5.25
C ALA A 457 23.51 19.15 -6.40
N ASP A 458 23.62 18.63 -7.59
CA ASP A 458 23.86 19.48 -8.78
C ASP A 458 22.76 20.55 -8.97
N ASP A 459 21.55 20.32 -8.40
CA ASP A 459 20.38 21.18 -8.55
C ASP A 459 20.04 22.02 -7.31
N ALA A 460 20.69 21.79 -6.16
CA ALA A 460 20.44 22.59 -4.96
C ALA A 460 21.09 24.00 -5.04
N PRO A 461 20.45 25.04 -4.44
CA PRO A 461 21.03 26.38 -4.41
C PRO A 461 22.44 26.40 -3.83
N ALA A 462 23.36 27.11 -4.49
CA ALA A 462 24.77 27.19 -4.06
C ALA A 462 24.95 27.81 -2.64
N ASP A 463 23.98 28.60 -2.20
CA ASP A 463 23.95 29.24 -0.90
C ASP A 463 23.02 28.55 0.12
N LEU A 464 22.57 27.31 -0.19
CA LEU A 464 21.64 26.54 0.65
C LEU A 464 22.10 26.48 2.12
N VAL A 465 23.35 26.15 2.36
CA VAL A 465 23.89 26.00 3.73
C VAL A 465 23.97 27.35 4.45
N GLU A 466 24.32 28.43 3.75
CA GLU A 466 24.40 29.77 4.32
C GLU A 466 23.03 30.34 4.71
N LYS A 467 22.01 30.04 3.88
CA LYS A 467 20.64 30.49 4.08
C LYS A 467 19.77 29.51 4.87
N PHE A 468 20.31 28.39 5.24
CA PHE A 468 19.55 27.32 5.91
C PHE A 468 18.82 27.82 7.15
N ARG A 469 17.60 27.33 7.34
CA ARG A 469 16.78 27.52 8.53
C ARG A 469 16.33 26.17 9.03
N HIS A 470 16.40 25.96 10.34
CA HIS A 470 15.83 24.79 10.94
C HIS A 470 14.34 25.04 11.16
N ASN A 471 13.50 24.22 10.55
CA ASN A 471 12.05 24.24 10.68
C ASN A 471 11.57 22.95 11.35
N GLY A 472 10.41 22.99 11.97
CA GLY A 472 9.79 21.81 12.58
C GLY A 472 10.48 21.29 13.83
N VAL A 473 11.38 22.07 14.45
CA VAL A 473 12.25 21.61 15.55
C VAL A 473 11.47 21.41 16.84
N ILE A 474 11.55 20.20 17.42
CA ILE A 474 10.92 19.94 18.72
C ILE A 474 11.65 20.70 19.81
N ARG A 475 10.91 21.55 20.53
CA ARG A 475 11.39 22.25 21.73
C ARG A 475 10.97 21.56 23.02
N ALA A 476 9.82 20.91 23.01
CA ALA A 476 9.35 20.10 24.12
C ALA A 476 8.38 19.01 23.63
N ASN A 477 8.50 17.82 24.22
CA ASN A 477 7.42 16.85 24.22
C ASN A 477 6.44 17.22 25.33
N LEU A 478 5.14 17.33 25.00
CA LEU A 478 4.10 17.71 25.94
C LEU A 478 3.42 16.48 26.57
N THR A 479 3.65 15.30 26.04
CA THR A 479 3.13 14.03 26.57
C THR A 479 4.02 13.43 27.65
N ALA A 480 3.46 12.64 28.54
CA ALA A 480 4.20 12.06 29.66
C ALA A 480 5.27 11.04 29.21
N VAL A 481 5.01 10.35 28.09
CA VAL A 481 5.90 9.33 27.52
C VAL A 481 6.05 9.51 26.01
N SER A 482 7.10 8.95 25.43
CA SER A 482 7.39 9.03 23.99
C SER A 482 6.32 8.36 23.10
N THR A 483 5.64 7.36 23.66
CA THR A 483 4.56 6.65 22.95
C THR A 483 3.21 7.36 23.03
N GLY A 484 3.17 8.57 23.62
CA GLY A 484 1.94 9.37 23.77
C GLY A 484 1.16 9.07 25.05
N ASP A 485 0.21 9.94 25.37
CA ASP A 485 -0.75 9.73 26.43
C ASP A 485 -1.94 8.92 25.89
N LYS A 486 -2.51 8.03 26.74
CA LYS A 486 -3.68 7.26 26.32
C LYS A 486 -4.84 8.20 26.00
N LEU A 487 -5.44 8.06 24.83
CA LEU A 487 -6.59 8.89 24.46
C LEU A 487 -7.86 8.33 25.10
N GLU A 488 -8.58 9.21 25.84
CA GLU A 488 -9.90 8.93 26.36
C GLU A 488 -10.94 9.68 25.52
N PHE A 489 -12.00 8.99 25.11
CA PHE A 489 -13.12 9.55 24.35
C PHE A 489 -14.45 8.92 24.80
N ASN A 490 -15.56 9.61 24.57
CA ASN A 490 -16.88 9.12 24.92
C ASN A 490 -17.45 8.14 23.88
N SER A 491 -18.64 7.61 24.10
CA SER A 491 -19.31 6.67 23.20
C SER A 491 -19.63 7.22 21.80
N GLU A 492 -19.57 8.54 21.61
CA GLU A 492 -19.72 9.20 20.31
C GLU A 492 -18.36 9.46 19.64
N GLY A 493 -17.26 9.04 20.28
CA GLY A 493 -15.90 9.27 19.82
C GLY A 493 -15.35 10.67 20.14
N LEU A 494 -16.10 11.53 20.84
CA LEU A 494 -15.66 12.89 21.14
C LEU A 494 -14.61 12.89 22.26
N TYR A 495 -13.55 13.66 22.04
CA TYR A 495 -12.46 13.83 22.99
C TYR A 495 -12.05 15.30 23.15
N GLU A 496 -11.51 15.62 24.31
CA GLU A 496 -10.81 16.86 24.61
C GLU A 496 -9.65 16.55 25.55
N HIS A 497 -8.45 16.94 25.16
CA HIS A 497 -7.22 16.71 25.93
C HIS A 497 -6.45 18.02 26.11
N HIS A 498 -5.88 18.23 27.29
CA HIS A 498 -5.19 19.47 27.64
C HIS A 498 -3.72 19.20 27.94
N PHE A 499 -2.86 20.06 27.41
CA PHE A 499 -1.44 20.09 27.75
C PHE A 499 -1.06 21.49 28.24
N THR A 500 -0.02 21.55 29.07
CA THR A 500 0.53 22.81 29.55
C THR A 500 1.91 23.01 28.92
N LEU A 501 2.14 24.18 28.32
CA LEU A 501 3.44 24.53 27.76
C LEU A 501 4.47 24.71 28.88
N PRO A 502 5.72 24.28 28.68
CA PRO A 502 6.82 24.59 29.61
C PRO A 502 7.15 26.09 29.56
N GLU A 503 7.90 26.56 30.56
CA GLU A 503 8.50 27.89 30.48
C GLU A 503 9.42 28.00 29.25
N PHE A 504 9.24 29.09 28.49
CA PHE A 504 10.03 29.30 27.29
C PHE A 504 11.46 29.68 27.64
N LYS A 505 12.41 29.00 27.03
CA LYS A 505 13.82 29.33 27.18
C LYS A 505 14.12 30.67 26.47
N SER A 506 15.11 31.40 26.96
CA SER A 506 15.44 32.73 26.43
C SER A 506 15.97 32.73 24.99
N ASP A 507 16.37 31.58 24.47
CA ASP A 507 16.86 31.37 23.11
C ASP A 507 15.74 30.90 22.15
N TRP A 508 14.50 30.78 22.62
CA TRP A 508 13.35 30.44 21.80
C TRP A 508 12.65 31.71 21.28
N ASN A 509 12.23 31.67 20.01
CA ASN A 509 11.45 32.74 19.43
C ASN A 509 9.95 32.44 19.56
N ALA A 510 9.29 33.07 20.53
CA ALA A 510 7.88 32.85 20.80
C ALA A 510 6.96 33.09 19.59
N ALA A 511 7.36 33.93 18.62
CA ALA A 511 6.58 34.20 17.42
C ALA A 511 6.60 33.03 16.43
N ASN A 512 7.59 32.13 16.54
CA ASN A 512 7.78 30.98 15.65
C ASN A 512 7.38 29.65 16.32
N LEU A 513 6.85 29.74 17.56
CA LEU A 513 6.39 28.57 18.30
C LEU A 513 4.94 28.21 17.90
N HIS A 514 4.71 26.92 17.72
CA HIS A 514 3.39 26.35 17.50
C HIS A 514 3.34 24.93 18.06
N VAL A 515 2.16 24.30 18.07
CA VAL A 515 1.97 22.95 18.59
C VAL A 515 1.45 22.05 17.49
N VAL A 516 2.18 20.99 17.23
CA VAL A 516 1.73 19.86 16.43
C VAL A 516 1.22 18.77 17.37
N SER A 517 0.01 18.27 17.10
CA SER A 517 -0.57 17.15 17.83
C SER A 517 -1.15 16.13 16.85
N PHE A 518 -1.14 14.87 17.25
CA PHE A 518 -1.68 13.79 16.42
C PHE A 518 -2.23 12.66 17.27
N ILE A 519 -3.27 12.02 16.72
CA ILE A 519 -3.84 10.80 17.26
C ILE A 519 -3.23 9.63 16.50
N HIS A 520 -2.75 8.63 17.23
CA HIS A 520 -2.07 7.50 16.63
C HIS A 520 -2.33 6.20 17.38
N ARG A 521 -2.12 5.09 16.71
CA ARG A 521 -2.08 3.77 17.33
C ARG A 521 -0.66 3.46 17.76
N PHE A 522 -0.54 2.79 18.89
CA PHE A 522 0.71 2.21 19.35
C PHE A 522 0.50 0.80 19.86
N ASN A 523 1.19 -0.16 19.24
CA ASN A 523 1.20 -1.56 19.62
C ASN A 523 2.64 -2.06 19.68
N ALA A 524 3.15 -2.28 20.89
CA ALA A 524 4.53 -2.74 21.11
C ALA A 524 4.78 -4.18 20.61
N ASP A 525 3.72 -5.00 20.53
CA ASP A 525 3.79 -6.39 20.13
C ASP A 525 3.71 -6.58 18.60
N ASP A 526 3.21 -5.57 17.88
CA ASP A 526 3.07 -5.60 16.43
C ASP A 526 3.35 -4.22 15.83
N MET A 527 4.55 -4.04 15.30
CA MET A 527 4.97 -2.78 14.71
C MET A 527 4.19 -2.40 13.43
N THR A 528 3.53 -3.36 12.78
CA THR A 528 2.68 -3.10 11.62
C THR A 528 1.34 -2.44 11.99
N ASP A 529 0.95 -2.51 13.26
CA ASP A 529 -0.24 -1.88 13.83
C ASP A 529 0.06 -0.48 14.44
N ASN A 530 1.21 0.12 14.10
CA ASN A 530 1.58 1.48 14.50
C ASN A 530 1.38 2.44 13.32
N TYR A 531 0.51 3.44 13.50
CA TYR A 531 0.24 4.45 12.49
C TYR A 531 -0.50 5.66 13.05
N VAL A 532 -0.35 6.81 12.40
CA VAL A 532 -1.07 8.04 12.74
C VAL A 532 -2.45 8.02 12.13
N LEU A 533 -3.49 8.15 12.96
CA LEU A 533 -4.89 8.23 12.54
C LEU A 533 -5.20 9.58 11.87
N ASN A 534 -4.64 10.64 12.39
CA ASN A 534 -4.66 12.00 11.82
C ASN A 534 -3.81 12.94 12.68
N SER A 535 -3.48 14.12 12.13
CA SER A 535 -2.73 15.15 12.83
C SER A 535 -3.38 16.52 12.74
N GLY A 536 -2.89 17.48 13.52
CA GLY A 536 -3.31 18.87 13.52
C GLY A 536 -2.22 19.80 14.02
N ASP A 537 -2.29 21.06 13.65
CA ASP A 537 -1.35 22.11 14.02
C ASP A 537 -2.12 23.32 14.56
N SER A 538 -1.61 23.96 15.60
CA SER A 538 -2.14 25.24 16.10
C SER A 538 -1.86 26.40 15.14
N LYS A 539 -0.90 26.23 14.22
CA LYS A 539 -0.60 27.13 13.12
C LYS A 539 -1.45 26.75 11.90
N PRO A 540 -2.24 27.67 11.34
CA PRO A 540 -3.05 27.36 10.17
C PRO A 540 -2.15 27.01 8.96
N PHE A 541 -2.54 26.00 8.20
CA PHE A 541 -1.89 25.67 6.94
C PHE A 541 -2.09 26.82 5.95
N ILE A 542 -1.00 27.31 5.39
CA ILE A 542 -0.99 28.33 4.34
C ILE A 542 -0.54 27.65 3.04
N ALA A 543 -1.48 27.47 2.10
CA ALA A 543 -1.15 26.97 0.77
C ALA A 543 -0.17 27.90 0.06
N SER A 544 0.86 27.36 -0.58
CA SER A 544 1.78 28.16 -1.37
C SER A 544 1.02 28.81 -2.55
N SER A 545 1.19 30.11 -2.72
CA SER A 545 0.45 30.93 -3.70
C SER A 545 0.81 30.65 -5.17
N ILE A 546 1.61 29.63 -5.47
CA ILE A 546 2.08 29.32 -6.83
C ILE A 546 1.08 28.46 -7.62
N ASN A 547 0.14 27.80 -6.96
CA ASN A 547 -1.02 27.21 -7.63
C ASN A 547 -2.26 27.58 -6.83
N GLU A 548 -3.23 28.24 -7.47
CA GLU A 548 -4.58 28.29 -6.91
C GLU A 548 -4.99 26.85 -6.57
N VAL A 549 -4.88 26.48 -5.30
CA VAL A 549 -5.51 25.26 -4.80
C VAL A 549 -6.99 25.55 -4.79
N THR A 550 -7.63 25.29 -5.90
CA THR A 550 -9.00 24.87 -5.81
C THR A 550 -8.99 23.65 -4.87
N ALA A 551 -9.62 23.75 -3.69
CA ALA A 551 -10.11 22.59 -2.95
C ALA A 551 -10.58 21.55 -3.96
N PRO A 552 -10.37 20.22 -3.77
CA PRO A 552 -10.69 19.26 -4.80
C PRO A 552 -12.09 19.59 -5.28
N ALA A 553 -12.14 20.28 -6.42
CA ALA A 553 -13.39 20.83 -6.93
C ALA A 553 -14.27 19.61 -7.05
N ARG A 554 -15.34 19.57 -6.26
CA ARG A 554 -16.30 18.46 -6.35
C ARG A 554 -16.56 18.32 -7.82
N LYS A 555 -16.01 17.27 -8.43
CA LYS A 555 -16.05 17.10 -9.88
C LYS A 555 -17.51 17.02 -10.26
N LEU A 556 -17.96 17.93 -11.09
CA LEU A 556 -19.29 17.85 -11.66
C LEU A 556 -19.31 16.62 -12.59
N ASN A 557 -19.92 15.54 -12.12
CA ASN A 557 -20.15 14.38 -12.94
C ASN A 557 -21.38 14.64 -13.81
N ALA A 558 -21.17 14.80 -15.11
CA ALA A 558 -22.23 14.94 -16.08
C ALA A 558 -21.85 14.14 -17.33
N ILE A 559 -22.82 13.50 -17.92
CA ILE A 559 -22.65 12.65 -19.12
C ILE A 559 -23.63 13.07 -20.22
N ARG A 560 -23.36 12.67 -21.44
CA ARG A 560 -24.30 12.77 -22.55
C ARG A 560 -25.08 11.47 -22.63
N GLY A 561 -26.38 11.53 -22.42
CA GLY A 561 -27.28 10.37 -22.57
C GLY A 561 -27.39 9.91 -24.03
N ALA A 562 -27.94 8.72 -24.24
CA ALA A 562 -28.16 8.15 -25.58
C ALA A 562 -29.13 8.98 -26.43
N ASP A 563 -29.99 9.78 -25.80
CA ASP A 563 -30.91 10.74 -26.43
C ASP A 563 -30.26 12.10 -26.72
N GLY A 564 -28.97 12.25 -26.46
CA GLY A 564 -28.20 13.47 -26.67
C GLY A 564 -28.36 14.52 -25.57
N ARG A 565 -29.17 14.31 -24.54
CA ARG A 565 -29.32 15.25 -23.41
C ARG A 565 -28.13 15.16 -22.47
N ILE A 566 -27.86 16.27 -21.79
CA ILE A 566 -26.85 16.30 -20.71
C ILE A 566 -27.51 15.88 -19.40
N ILE A 567 -27.02 14.79 -18.83
CA ILE A 567 -27.46 14.24 -17.55
C ILE A 567 -26.40 14.60 -16.50
N ILE A 568 -26.80 15.33 -15.45
CA ILE A 568 -25.94 15.73 -14.34
C ILE A 568 -26.16 14.71 -13.21
N LEU A 569 -25.11 13.99 -12.85
CA LEU A 569 -25.13 12.92 -11.85
C LEU A 569 -24.75 13.45 -10.44
N THR A 570 -24.09 14.61 -10.36
CA THR A 570 -23.77 15.25 -9.09
C THR A 570 -25.01 16.00 -8.56
N PRO A 571 -25.37 15.91 -7.25
CA PRO A 571 -26.42 16.72 -6.67
C PRO A 571 -26.15 18.22 -6.82
N ILE A 572 -27.06 18.95 -7.41
CA ILE A 572 -26.92 20.37 -7.73
C ILE A 572 -28.14 21.19 -7.31
N GLU A 573 -27.92 22.46 -7.01
CA GLU A 573 -29.00 23.43 -6.83
C GLU A 573 -29.41 24.06 -8.17
N LYS A 574 -28.44 24.34 -9.04
CA LYS A 574 -28.66 24.96 -10.34
C LYS A 574 -27.59 24.54 -11.34
N ALA A 575 -27.98 24.41 -12.61
CA ALA A 575 -27.03 24.21 -13.69
C ALA A 575 -27.36 25.00 -14.95
N GLU A 576 -26.33 25.33 -15.71
CA GLU A 576 -26.39 25.96 -17.02
C GLU A 576 -25.41 25.26 -17.96
N ALA A 577 -25.81 25.10 -19.22
CA ALA A 577 -24.93 24.50 -20.24
C ALA A 577 -24.66 25.51 -21.36
N PHE A 578 -23.49 25.40 -21.97
CA PHE A 578 -23.03 26.29 -23.01
C PHE A 578 -22.32 25.47 -24.11
N ASP A 579 -22.43 25.92 -25.36
CA ASP A 579 -21.55 25.46 -26.43
C ASP A 579 -20.15 26.11 -26.34
N LEU A 580 -19.23 25.71 -27.20
CA LEU A 580 -17.88 26.31 -27.25
C LEU A 580 -17.85 27.78 -27.69
N GLN A 581 -18.92 28.31 -28.24
CA GLN A 581 -19.09 29.72 -28.62
C GLN A 581 -19.72 30.54 -27.46
N GLY A 582 -19.98 29.89 -26.30
CA GLY A 582 -20.58 30.56 -25.14
C GLY A 582 -22.10 30.73 -25.23
N ARG A 583 -22.78 30.15 -26.22
CA ARG A 583 -24.24 30.21 -26.31
C ARG A 583 -24.85 29.25 -25.33
N ARG A 584 -25.83 29.74 -24.56
CA ARG A 584 -26.54 28.95 -23.58
C ARG A 584 -27.42 27.89 -24.23
N LEU A 585 -27.34 26.68 -23.75
CA LEU A 585 -28.10 25.50 -24.20
C LEU A 585 -29.24 25.18 -23.23
N ASN A 586 -30.31 24.61 -23.74
CA ASN A 586 -31.40 24.11 -22.91
C ASN A 586 -31.06 22.66 -22.47
N LEU A 587 -30.87 22.46 -21.18
CA LEU A 587 -30.56 21.13 -20.62
C LEU A 587 -31.66 20.09 -20.81
N GLN A 588 -32.90 20.53 -21.09
CA GLN A 588 -34.04 19.64 -21.33
C GLN A 588 -34.12 19.15 -22.79
N SER A 589 -33.27 19.66 -23.67
CA SER A 589 -33.22 19.29 -25.09
C SER A 589 -31.92 18.57 -25.42
N PRO A 590 -31.86 17.76 -26.47
CA PRO A 590 -30.62 17.19 -26.97
C PRO A 590 -29.60 18.32 -27.26
N ALA A 591 -28.40 18.17 -26.72
CA ALA A 591 -27.33 19.10 -26.96
C ALA A 591 -26.75 18.88 -28.37
N PRO A 592 -26.28 19.95 -29.07
CA PRO A 592 -25.66 19.84 -30.39
C PRO A 592 -24.45 18.90 -30.36
N ALA A 593 -24.14 18.31 -31.50
CA ALA A 593 -22.95 17.50 -31.66
C ALA A 593 -21.69 18.30 -31.30
N GLY A 594 -20.82 17.74 -30.48
CA GLY A 594 -19.59 18.38 -30.02
C GLY A 594 -19.55 18.66 -28.50
N PRO A 595 -18.43 19.19 -28.01
CA PRO A 595 -18.25 19.42 -26.56
C PRO A 595 -19.21 20.49 -26.02
N VAL A 596 -19.74 20.23 -24.84
CA VAL A 596 -20.62 21.12 -24.06
C VAL A 596 -19.95 21.44 -22.73
N ILE A 597 -19.99 22.69 -22.30
CA ILE A 597 -19.53 23.13 -20.98
C ILE A 597 -20.75 23.22 -20.06
N VAL A 598 -20.75 22.48 -18.98
CA VAL A 598 -21.78 22.55 -17.94
C VAL A 598 -21.20 23.26 -16.72
N ARG A 599 -21.90 24.30 -16.27
CA ARG A 599 -21.61 25.03 -15.02
C ARG A 599 -22.73 24.75 -14.04
N ALA A 600 -22.40 24.29 -12.86
CA ALA A 600 -23.39 23.96 -11.83
C ALA A 600 -23.04 24.61 -10.49
N THR A 601 -24.06 24.94 -9.72
CA THR A 601 -23.95 25.34 -8.31
C THR A 601 -24.31 24.12 -7.49
N LEU A 602 -23.39 23.66 -6.64
CA LEU A 602 -23.59 22.56 -5.70
C LEU A 602 -24.34 23.04 -4.45
N ALA A 603 -24.90 22.10 -3.70
CA ALA A 603 -25.42 22.36 -2.37
C ALA A 603 -24.31 22.98 -1.49
N GLY A 604 -24.52 24.23 -1.04
CA GLY A 604 -23.51 25.04 -0.34
C GLY A 604 -22.92 26.19 -1.14
N GLY A 605 -23.39 26.43 -2.38
CA GLY A 605 -23.06 27.62 -3.19
C GLY A 605 -21.78 27.54 -4.01
N GLU A 606 -21.03 26.44 -3.92
CA GLU A 606 -19.83 26.22 -4.74
C GLU A 606 -20.20 26.09 -6.23
N ILE A 607 -19.44 26.76 -7.11
CA ILE A 607 -19.64 26.69 -8.55
C ILE A 607 -18.59 25.79 -9.17
N VAL A 608 -19.04 24.74 -9.85
CA VAL A 608 -18.19 23.75 -10.53
C VAL A 608 -18.49 23.72 -12.02
N THR A 609 -17.50 23.34 -12.83
CA THR A 609 -17.63 23.29 -14.30
C THR A 609 -17.08 21.97 -14.84
N ALA A 610 -17.80 21.35 -15.77
CA ALA A 610 -17.35 20.16 -16.50
C ALA A 610 -17.45 20.35 -18.01
N LYS A 611 -16.54 19.74 -18.75
CA LYS A 611 -16.59 19.64 -20.22
C LYS A 611 -17.08 18.24 -20.59
N ILE A 612 -18.23 18.18 -21.24
CA ILE A 612 -18.85 16.95 -21.72
C ILE A 612 -18.54 16.79 -23.21
N LYS A 613 -18.00 15.65 -23.60
CA LYS A 613 -17.66 15.33 -24.99
C LYS A 613 -18.84 14.81 -25.78
#